data_f591dafea751d766136dd9cad1f8e480
#
_entry.id   f591dafea751d766136dd9cad1f8e480
#
_cell.length_a   1.000
_cell.length_b   1.000
_cell.length_c   1.000
_cell.angle_alpha   90.00
_cell.angle_beta   90.00
_cell.angle_gamma   90.00
#
_symmetry.space_group_name_H-M   'P 1'
#
loop_
_entity.id
_entity.type
_entity.pdbx_description
1 polymer ?
#
loop_
_entity_poly.entity_id
_entity_poly.type
_entity_poly.pdbx_seq_one_letter_code
_entity_poly.pdbx_strand_id
1 'polypeptide(L)'
;MRLKDNKIIILLIFLTSSILIFGFNYLYGNNRKPSPYFMNDKFIAFESNNNNHSLDFLNMNENISVVAEIKNSKGVAIYDPVMKYYMGSTKIIDPTTFRYFSKEDYKNKNNVSILIYPVTYYVEGKISGYDKKEIEDKYHTEIINMFDVQSYIANDGKVDVVRNLFTIKPENISTLYIDSSDDKSLKSVAESLEKIGYKRKEIKMYDKLTLRDLIKSYPEYKVYTQFITNSTVMALAMYAISLWMFLNKYKKFVIVSANFGAKRKDIMKMFIEKALGYSFITCAISTALTYGYLAIINENKITIYLILQLQIILIILTVILSALRVKLSYNEFEKEVLYDKR
;
A
#
# COMPACT_ATOMS: atom_id res chain seq x y z
N MET A 1 14.91 -32.32 25.37
CA MET A 1 13.73 -31.43 25.37
C MET A 1 12.86 -31.85 24.20
N ARG A 2 11.72 -32.46 24.45
CA ARG A 2 10.92 -33.08 23.39
C ARG A 2 10.03 -32.04 22.70
N LEU A 3 10.13 -31.92 21.38
CA LEU A 3 9.29 -31.06 20.52
C LEU A 3 7.77 -31.30 20.78
N LYS A 4 7.40 -32.52 21.18
CA LYS A 4 6.00 -32.91 21.45
C LYS A 4 5.30 -32.01 22.46
N ASP A 5 5.97 -31.54 23.51
CA ASP A 5 5.36 -30.78 24.60
C ASP A 5 5.12 -29.30 24.29
N ASN A 6 5.63 -28.83 23.15
CA ASN A 6 5.57 -27.41 22.76
C ASN A 6 4.76 -27.15 21.48
N LYS A 7 4.12 -28.18 20.92
CA LYS A 7 3.44 -28.07 19.62
C LYS A 7 2.42 -26.93 19.55
N ILE A 8 1.60 -26.78 20.60
CA ILE A 8 0.56 -25.75 20.64
C ILE A 8 1.19 -24.35 20.64
N ILE A 9 2.26 -24.15 21.41
CA ILE A 9 2.92 -22.84 21.52
C ILE A 9 3.65 -22.50 20.22
N ILE A 10 4.33 -23.48 19.61
CA ILE A 10 4.96 -23.34 18.31
C ILE A 10 3.91 -22.98 17.24
N LEU A 11 2.76 -23.66 17.26
CA LEU A 11 1.64 -23.34 16.37
C LEU A 11 1.12 -21.92 16.59
N LEU A 12 1.00 -21.46 17.84
CA LEU A 12 0.57 -20.10 18.15
C LEU A 12 1.59 -19.07 17.64
N ILE A 13 2.90 -19.30 17.82
CA ILE A 13 3.95 -18.42 17.27
C ILE A 13 3.87 -18.39 15.75
N PHE A 14 3.64 -19.52 15.10
CA PHE A 14 3.47 -19.63 13.65
C PHE A 14 2.26 -18.82 13.18
N LEU A 15 1.09 -19.02 13.76
CA LEU A 15 -0.15 -18.33 13.38
C LEU A 15 -0.04 -16.82 13.58
N THR A 16 0.48 -16.40 14.75
CA THR A 16 0.63 -14.94 15.03
C THR A 16 1.63 -14.27 14.09
N SER A 17 2.75 -14.92 13.74
CA SER A 17 3.69 -14.39 12.77
C SER A 17 3.09 -14.34 11.35
N SER A 18 2.28 -15.31 10.95
CA SER A 18 1.54 -15.27 9.68
C SER A 18 0.55 -14.10 9.63
N ILE A 19 -0.24 -13.90 10.69
CA ILE A 19 -1.19 -12.78 10.79
C ILE A 19 -0.45 -11.44 10.73
N LEU A 20 0.73 -11.33 11.36
CA LEU A 20 1.55 -10.13 11.27
C LEU A 20 1.98 -9.84 9.84
N ILE A 21 2.43 -10.83 9.08
CA ILE A 21 2.85 -10.65 7.69
C ILE A 21 1.66 -10.25 6.81
N PHE A 22 0.51 -10.89 6.96
CA PHE A 22 -0.73 -10.51 6.26
C PHE A 22 -1.17 -9.09 6.60
N GLY A 23 -1.18 -8.73 7.89
CA GLY A 23 -1.54 -7.41 8.35
C GLY A 23 -0.62 -6.32 7.79
N PHE A 24 0.68 -6.55 7.85
CA PHE A 24 1.67 -5.61 7.26
C PHE A 24 1.56 -5.53 5.74
N ASN A 25 1.33 -6.66 5.04
CA ASN A 25 1.11 -6.64 3.59
C ASN A 25 -0.11 -5.80 3.22
N TYR A 26 -1.20 -5.96 3.95
CA TYR A 26 -2.41 -5.17 3.75
C TYR A 26 -2.18 -3.69 4.05
N LEU A 27 -1.61 -3.37 5.23
CA LEU A 27 -1.35 -1.99 5.64
C LEU A 27 -0.38 -1.29 4.68
N TYR A 28 0.66 -1.97 4.26
CA TYR A 28 1.61 -1.42 3.29
C TYR A 28 0.96 -1.19 1.93
N GLY A 29 0.14 -2.13 1.46
CA GLY A 29 -0.56 -2.01 0.19
C GLY A 29 -1.55 -0.85 0.16
N ASN A 30 -2.30 -0.65 1.26
CA ASN A 30 -3.34 0.39 1.33
C ASN A 30 -2.79 1.77 1.72
N ASN A 31 -1.63 1.84 2.36
CA ASN A 31 -0.98 3.11 2.71
C ASN A 31 0.10 3.53 1.70
N ARG A 32 0.29 2.77 0.63
CA ARG A 32 1.00 3.30 -0.53
C ARG A 32 0.22 4.54 -0.97
N LYS A 33 0.88 5.70 -1.03
CA LYS A 33 0.32 6.82 -1.78
C LYS A 33 0.03 6.27 -3.17
N PRO A 34 -1.23 6.29 -3.61
CA PRO A 34 -1.53 5.81 -4.94
C PRO A 34 -0.63 6.57 -5.91
N SER A 35 -0.12 5.86 -6.91
CA SER A 35 0.56 6.52 -8.02
C SER A 35 -0.35 7.64 -8.54
N PRO A 36 0.18 8.76 -9.03
CA PRO A 36 -0.64 9.80 -9.60
C PRO A 36 -1.66 9.19 -10.55
N TYR A 37 -2.93 9.49 -10.35
CA TYR A 37 -4.03 8.97 -11.17
C TYR A 37 -4.08 7.42 -11.26
N PHE A 38 -3.68 6.71 -10.19
CA PHE A 38 -3.65 5.23 -10.15
C PHE A 38 -2.91 4.59 -11.32
N MET A 39 -1.84 5.20 -11.77
CA MET A 39 -0.97 4.65 -12.80
C MET A 39 -0.21 3.42 -12.29
N ASN A 40 0.25 2.55 -13.20
CA ASN A 40 1.05 1.39 -12.87
C ASN A 40 2.41 1.79 -12.28
N ASP A 41 3.10 0.88 -11.60
CA ASP A 41 4.41 1.16 -10.97
C ASP A 41 5.51 1.60 -11.97
N LYS A 42 5.29 1.40 -13.27
CA LYS A 42 6.25 1.71 -14.34
C LYS A 42 5.92 2.97 -15.12
N PHE A 43 4.92 3.75 -14.70
CA PHE A 43 4.59 4.96 -15.42
C PHE A 43 5.78 5.93 -15.55
N ILE A 44 5.74 6.75 -16.57
CA ILE A 44 6.75 7.80 -16.80
C ILE A 44 6.06 9.17 -16.76
N ALA A 45 6.66 10.11 -16.04
CA ALA A 45 6.18 11.47 -16.00
C ALA A 45 7.11 12.40 -16.78
N PHE A 46 6.52 13.41 -17.40
CA PHE A 46 7.22 14.44 -18.15
C PHE A 46 6.77 15.83 -17.72
N GLU A 47 7.71 16.77 -17.70
CA GLU A 47 7.41 18.20 -17.60
C GLU A 47 7.31 18.82 -18.99
N SER A 48 6.29 19.63 -19.18
CA SER A 48 6.15 20.45 -20.39
C SER A 48 6.89 21.76 -20.19
N ASN A 49 8.02 21.93 -20.87
CA ASN A 49 8.78 23.20 -20.90
C ASN A 49 8.24 24.15 -21.99
N ASN A 50 6.99 24.58 -21.90
CA ASN A 50 6.32 25.43 -22.88
C ASN A 50 6.42 24.91 -24.35
N ASN A 51 6.30 23.60 -24.49
CA ASN A 51 6.35 22.94 -25.79
C ASN A 51 5.07 23.21 -26.57
N ASN A 52 5.21 23.62 -27.81
CA ASN A 52 4.12 23.85 -28.75
C ASN A 52 3.93 22.65 -29.71
N HIS A 53 4.67 21.56 -29.50
CA HIS A 53 4.57 20.37 -30.35
C HIS A 53 3.28 19.59 -30.10
N SER A 54 2.57 19.29 -31.19
CA SER A 54 1.36 18.48 -31.14
C SER A 54 1.63 17.10 -30.54
N LEU A 55 0.68 16.64 -29.72
CA LEU A 55 0.67 15.28 -29.16
C LEU A 55 -0.08 14.27 -30.06
N ASP A 56 -0.43 14.62 -31.29
CA ASP A 56 -1.25 13.80 -32.19
C ASP A 56 -0.67 12.43 -32.48
N PHE A 57 0.66 12.27 -32.39
CA PHE A 57 1.32 10.95 -32.54
C PHE A 57 0.92 9.94 -31.47
N LEU A 58 0.41 10.38 -30.31
CA LEU A 58 -0.10 9.48 -29.26
C LEU A 58 -1.34 8.73 -29.74
N ASN A 59 -2.14 9.31 -30.62
CA ASN A 59 -3.38 8.74 -31.14
C ASN A 59 -3.16 7.46 -31.97
N MET A 60 -1.93 7.17 -32.34
CA MET A 60 -1.55 5.95 -33.06
C MET A 60 -1.25 4.78 -32.12
N ASN A 61 -1.20 5.00 -30.80
CA ASN A 61 -0.82 3.98 -29.82
C ASN A 61 -2.00 3.62 -28.91
N GLU A 62 -2.66 2.50 -29.21
CA GLU A 62 -3.85 2.06 -28.48
C GLU A 62 -3.55 1.40 -27.12
N ASN A 63 -2.27 1.13 -26.80
CA ASN A 63 -1.87 0.40 -25.57
C ASN A 63 -1.37 1.31 -24.45
N ILE A 64 -1.60 2.61 -24.55
CA ILE A 64 -1.17 3.58 -23.54
C ILE A 64 -2.36 4.31 -22.93
N SER A 65 -2.20 4.72 -21.69
CA SER A 65 -3.05 5.73 -21.06
C SER A 65 -2.20 6.94 -20.73
N VAL A 66 -2.70 8.11 -21.05
CA VAL A 66 -2.01 9.38 -20.82
C VAL A 66 -2.91 10.29 -20.00
N VAL A 67 -2.35 10.90 -18.95
CA VAL A 67 -3.01 11.95 -18.17
C VAL A 67 -2.13 13.19 -18.21
N ALA A 68 -2.70 14.30 -18.59
CA ALA A 68 -2.05 15.61 -18.62
C ALA A 68 -2.69 16.54 -17.59
N GLU A 69 -1.89 17.10 -16.70
CA GLU A 69 -2.32 18.16 -15.80
C GLU A 69 -2.36 19.49 -16.55
N ILE A 70 -3.48 20.20 -16.43
CA ILE A 70 -3.68 21.49 -17.09
C ILE A 70 -3.20 22.61 -16.15
N LYS A 71 -2.36 23.50 -16.66
CA LYS A 71 -1.82 24.66 -15.90
C LYS A 71 -2.98 25.51 -15.36
N ASN A 72 -2.86 25.91 -14.10
CA ASN A 72 -3.80 26.81 -13.42
C ASN A 72 -5.28 26.34 -13.44
N SER A 73 -5.50 25.02 -13.53
CA SER A 73 -6.84 24.42 -13.58
C SER A 73 -6.90 23.22 -12.64
N LYS A 74 -8.08 22.96 -12.09
CA LYS A 74 -8.41 21.68 -11.46
C LYS A 74 -8.86 20.62 -12.48
N GLY A 75 -8.61 20.85 -13.76
CA GLY A 75 -8.91 19.92 -14.82
C GLY A 75 -7.67 19.10 -15.20
N VAL A 76 -7.94 17.89 -15.69
CA VAL A 76 -6.95 17.06 -16.38
C VAL A 76 -7.44 16.72 -17.77
N ALA A 77 -6.50 16.42 -18.66
CA ALA A 77 -6.83 15.92 -19.99
C ALA A 77 -6.34 14.47 -20.12
N ILE A 78 -7.12 13.62 -20.75
CA ILE A 78 -6.77 12.21 -20.90
C ILE A 78 -6.82 11.72 -22.35
N TYR A 79 -5.94 10.75 -22.63
CA TYR A 79 -6.04 9.83 -23.74
C TYR A 79 -6.02 8.42 -23.14
N ASP A 80 -7.16 7.72 -23.19
CA ASP A 80 -7.36 6.44 -22.51
C ASP A 80 -8.12 5.44 -23.39
N PRO A 81 -7.51 4.99 -24.51
CA PRO A 81 -8.15 4.06 -25.45
C PRO A 81 -8.39 2.68 -24.83
N VAL A 82 -7.68 2.34 -23.77
CA VAL A 82 -7.87 1.07 -23.02
C VAL A 82 -8.98 1.16 -21.96
N MET A 83 -9.63 2.30 -21.82
CA MET A 83 -10.74 2.54 -20.90
C MET A 83 -10.40 2.26 -19.42
N LYS A 84 -9.15 2.45 -19.03
CA LYS A 84 -8.65 2.20 -17.67
C LYS A 84 -9.43 2.98 -16.62
N TYR A 85 -9.68 4.26 -16.86
CA TYR A 85 -10.38 5.13 -15.93
C TYR A 85 -11.89 4.91 -15.91
N TYR A 86 -12.45 4.42 -17.00
CA TYR A 86 -13.84 4.00 -17.04
C TYR A 86 -14.09 2.79 -16.15
N MET A 87 -13.21 1.77 -16.23
CA MET A 87 -13.26 0.58 -15.38
C MET A 87 -13.03 0.87 -13.90
N GLY A 88 -12.27 1.90 -13.58
CA GLY A 88 -12.00 2.38 -12.23
C GLY A 88 -13.03 3.38 -11.70
N SER A 89 -14.09 3.70 -12.45
CA SER A 89 -15.16 4.58 -12.01
C SER A 89 -16.15 3.82 -11.14
N THR A 90 -16.52 4.39 -9.98
CA THR A 90 -17.36 3.70 -9.00
C THR A 90 -18.87 3.74 -9.32
N LYS A 91 -19.34 4.64 -10.19
CA LYS A 91 -20.72 4.62 -10.71
C LYS A 91 -20.85 5.47 -11.97
N ILE A 92 -21.46 4.92 -12.98
CA ILE A 92 -22.09 5.64 -14.07
C ILE A 92 -23.48 6.05 -13.57
N ILE A 93 -23.76 7.34 -13.54
CA ILE A 93 -24.99 7.84 -12.94
C ILE A 93 -26.21 7.49 -13.79
N ASP A 94 -26.06 7.45 -15.11
CA ASP A 94 -27.08 7.00 -16.05
C ASP A 94 -26.40 6.35 -17.28
N PRO A 95 -26.41 5.01 -17.39
CA PRO A 95 -25.77 4.32 -18.50
C PRO A 95 -26.46 4.57 -19.86
N THR A 96 -27.68 5.11 -19.88
CA THR A 96 -28.42 5.34 -21.12
C THR A 96 -28.11 6.68 -21.77
N THR A 97 -27.68 7.67 -20.96
CA THR A 97 -27.40 9.03 -21.43
C THR A 97 -25.92 9.40 -21.41
N PHE A 98 -25.09 8.64 -20.68
CA PHE A 98 -23.68 8.94 -20.50
C PHE A 98 -22.78 7.87 -21.15
N ARG A 99 -21.75 8.35 -21.84
CA ARG A 99 -20.75 7.51 -22.52
C ARG A 99 -19.35 7.87 -22.08
N TYR A 100 -18.38 7.03 -22.37
CA TYR A 100 -16.96 7.33 -22.22
C TYR A 100 -16.41 7.96 -23.50
N PHE A 101 -15.16 8.45 -23.45
CA PHE A 101 -14.47 8.91 -24.64
C PHE A 101 -14.35 7.78 -25.67
N SER A 102 -14.77 8.06 -26.89
CA SER A 102 -14.64 7.13 -28.03
C SER A 102 -13.33 7.36 -28.78
N LYS A 103 -12.93 6.40 -29.61
CA LYS A 103 -11.80 6.60 -30.53
C LYS A 103 -12.03 7.76 -31.47
N GLU A 104 -13.28 8.00 -31.87
CA GLU A 104 -13.68 9.11 -32.73
C GLU A 104 -13.54 10.46 -32.02
N ASP A 105 -13.81 10.55 -30.73
CA ASP A 105 -13.60 11.77 -29.95
C ASP A 105 -12.11 12.16 -29.95
N TYR A 106 -11.24 11.21 -29.80
CA TYR A 106 -9.79 11.46 -29.85
C TYR A 106 -9.34 11.83 -31.25
N LYS A 107 -9.77 11.08 -32.27
CA LYS A 107 -9.40 11.30 -33.67
C LYS A 107 -9.88 12.65 -34.21
N ASN A 108 -11.13 13.00 -33.93
CA ASN A 108 -11.75 14.23 -34.41
C ASN A 108 -11.51 15.41 -33.48
N LYS A 109 -10.79 15.21 -32.37
CA LYS A 109 -10.54 16.23 -31.33
C LYS A 109 -11.84 16.86 -30.84
N ASN A 110 -12.87 16.06 -30.60
CA ASN A 110 -14.16 16.53 -30.11
C ASN A 110 -13.96 17.19 -28.72
N ASN A 111 -14.55 18.36 -28.54
CA ASN A 111 -14.46 19.07 -27.28
C ASN A 111 -15.50 18.55 -26.30
N VAL A 112 -15.25 17.36 -25.78
CA VAL A 112 -16.08 16.64 -24.83
C VAL A 112 -15.34 16.42 -23.52
N SER A 113 -16.10 16.32 -22.41
CA SER A 113 -15.54 16.21 -21.07
C SER A 113 -16.37 15.31 -20.15
N ILE A 114 -15.73 14.81 -19.11
CA ILE A 114 -16.36 14.07 -18.01
C ILE A 114 -16.25 14.92 -16.76
N LEU A 115 -17.36 15.14 -16.07
CA LEU A 115 -17.40 15.89 -14.83
C LEU A 115 -17.10 14.97 -13.64
N ILE A 116 -16.29 15.43 -12.68
CA ILE A 116 -16.12 14.75 -11.38
C ILE A 116 -17.11 15.37 -10.40
N TYR A 117 -18.02 14.55 -9.88
CA TYR A 117 -19.11 15.04 -9.04
C TYR A 117 -19.32 14.13 -7.81
N PRO A 118 -19.56 14.67 -6.61
CA PRO A 118 -19.83 13.85 -5.42
C PRO A 118 -21.18 13.11 -5.54
N VAL A 119 -21.16 11.79 -5.43
CA VAL A 119 -22.38 10.94 -5.49
C VAL A 119 -23.39 11.24 -4.37
N THR A 120 -22.97 11.90 -3.29
CA THR A 120 -23.85 12.28 -2.17
C THR A 120 -25.01 13.17 -2.56
N TYR A 121 -25.01 13.74 -3.76
CA TYR A 121 -26.08 14.60 -4.27
C TYR A 121 -27.07 13.90 -5.21
N TYR A 122 -26.94 12.56 -5.35
CA TYR A 122 -27.88 11.79 -6.17
C TYR A 122 -29.10 11.39 -5.33
N VAL A 123 -30.21 12.10 -5.49
CA VAL A 123 -31.46 11.80 -4.82
C VAL A 123 -32.53 11.52 -5.89
N GLU A 124 -33.25 10.39 -5.75
CA GLU A 124 -34.40 10.00 -6.58
C GLU A 124 -34.16 9.99 -8.11
N GLY A 125 -32.99 9.54 -8.53
CA GLY A 125 -32.68 9.46 -9.96
C GLY A 125 -32.30 10.78 -10.62
N LYS A 126 -32.18 11.86 -9.83
CA LYS A 126 -31.75 13.19 -10.30
C LYS A 126 -30.51 13.64 -9.49
N ILE A 127 -29.61 14.31 -10.16
CA ILE A 127 -28.46 14.95 -9.48
C ILE A 127 -28.96 16.28 -8.96
N SER A 128 -29.03 16.42 -7.63
CA SER A 128 -29.44 17.66 -6.99
C SER A 128 -28.45 18.78 -7.34
N GLY A 129 -28.95 19.88 -7.87
CA GLY A 129 -28.16 21.05 -8.25
C GLY A 129 -27.36 20.91 -9.54
N TYR A 130 -27.62 19.87 -10.35
CA TYR A 130 -27.00 19.70 -11.66
C TYR A 130 -27.84 20.34 -12.76
N ASP A 131 -27.33 21.45 -13.31
CA ASP A 131 -27.78 21.99 -14.60
C ASP A 131 -26.70 21.72 -15.63
N LYS A 132 -26.95 20.77 -16.53
CA LYS A 132 -26.01 20.37 -17.57
C LYS A 132 -25.54 21.58 -18.39
N LYS A 133 -26.49 22.45 -18.78
CA LYS A 133 -26.16 23.60 -19.62
C LYS A 133 -25.33 24.64 -18.90
N GLU A 134 -25.57 24.92 -17.63
CA GLU A 134 -24.78 25.83 -16.83
C GLU A 134 -23.34 25.34 -16.71
N ILE A 135 -23.17 24.02 -16.53
CA ILE A 135 -21.82 23.41 -16.40
C ILE A 135 -21.10 23.36 -17.74
N GLU A 136 -21.80 23.03 -18.83
CA GLU A 136 -21.24 23.08 -20.18
C GLU A 136 -20.77 24.48 -20.55
N ASP A 137 -21.58 25.50 -20.21
CA ASP A 137 -21.22 26.91 -20.42
C ASP A 137 -20.02 27.31 -19.55
N LYS A 138 -19.96 26.88 -18.29
CA LYS A 138 -18.84 27.15 -17.37
C LYS A 138 -17.52 26.57 -17.86
N TYR A 139 -17.54 25.35 -18.35
CA TYR A 139 -16.33 24.65 -18.79
C TYR A 139 -16.09 24.76 -20.30
N HIS A 140 -17.00 25.39 -21.06
CA HIS A 140 -16.94 25.53 -22.51
C HIS A 140 -16.74 24.19 -23.23
N THR A 141 -17.48 23.15 -22.84
CA THR A 141 -17.32 21.79 -23.35
C THR A 141 -18.62 21.00 -23.18
N GLU A 142 -18.90 20.07 -24.05
CA GLU A 142 -20.00 19.13 -23.89
C GLU A 142 -19.71 18.12 -22.79
N ILE A 143 -20.62 17.93 -21.84
CA ILE A 143 -20.49 16.93 -20.78
C ILE A 143 -21.08 15.60 -21.25
N ILE A 144 -20.20 14.60 -21.43
CA ILE A 144 -20.59 13.27 -21.92
C ILE A 144 -20.74 12.24 -20.79
N ASN A 145 -20.25 12.51 -19.59
CA ASN A 145 -20.36 11.61 -18.43
C ASN A 145 -20.07 12.33 -17.12
N MET A 146 -20.37 11.63 -16.01
CA MET A 146 -19.99 12.03 -14.66
C MET A 146 -19.36 10.87 -13.91
N PHE A 147 -18.29 11.15 -13.23
CA PHE A 147 -17.61 10.21 -12.34
C PHE A 147 -17.68 10.68 -10.90
N ASP A 148 -17.70 9.72 -9.98
CA ASP A 148 -17.58 9.98 -8.56
C ASP A 148 -16.21 10.57 -8.20
N VAL A 149 -16.15 11.41 -7.18
CA VAL A 149 -14.91 11.91 -6.57
C VAL A 149 -13.99 10.80 -6.06
N GLN A 150 -14.50 9.58 -5.87
CA GLN A 150 -13.73 8.39 -5.53
C GLN A 150 -13.16 7.66 -6.75
N SER A 151 -13.46 8.10 -7.97
CA SER A 151 -12.89 7.50 -9.18
C SER A 151 -11.37 7.72 -9.26
N TYR A 152 -10.67 6.82 -9.92
CA TYR A 152 -9.21 6.87 -10.05
C TYR A 152 -8.69 8.18 -10.63
N ILE A 153 -9.41 8.75 -11.59
CA ILE A 153 -9.03 9.99 -12.27
C ILE A 153 -9.30 11.23 -11.41
N ALA A 154 -10.19 11.13 -10.41
CA ALA A 154 -10.50 12.25 -9.52
C ALA A 154 -9.31 12.65 -8.61
N ASN A 155 -8.33 11.76 -8.43
CA ASN A 155 -7.12 11.99 -7.65
C ASN A 155 -7.40 12.63 -6.28
N ASP A 156 -8.23 11.96 -5.47
CA ASP A 156 -8.69 12.41 -4.14
C ASP A 156 -9.38 13.80 -4.15
N GLY A 157 -10.21 14.05 -5.16
CA GLY A 157 -11.00 15.28 -5.28
C GLY A 157 -10.21 16.51 -5.73
N LYS A 158 -9.02 16.31 -6.30
CA LYS A 158 -8.22 17.39 -6.89
C LYS A 158 -8.64 17.75 -8.30
N VAL A 159 -9.41 16.89 -8.95
CA VAL A 159 -9.86 17.03 -10.34
C VAL A 159 -11.36 17.29 -10.34
N ASP A 160 -11.78 18.36 -11.00
CA ASP A 160 -13.20 18.72 -11.19
C ASP A 160 -13.71 18.29 -12.57
N VAL A 161 -12.86 18.30 -13.59
CA VAL A 161 -13.24 17.99 -14.98
C VAL A 161 -12.13 17.22 -15.70
N VAL A 162 -12.51 16.22 -16.47
CA VAL A 162 -11.64 15.42 -17.32
C VAL A 162 -11.94 15.71 -18.78
N ARG A 163 -10.95 16.17 -19.53
CA ARG A 163 -11.09 16.59 -20.93
C ARG A 163 -10.41 15.63 -21.90
N ASN A 164 -10.80 15.68 -23.15
CA ASN A 164 -10.09 15.02 -24.24
C ASN A 164 -8.68 15.67 -24.41
N LEU A 165 -7.62 14.87 -24.35
CA LEU A 165 -6.23 15.34 -24.41
C LEU A 165 -5.96 16.20 -25.65
N PHE A 166 -6.49 15.82 -26.81
CA PHE A 166 -6.21 16.46 -28.08
C PHE A 166 -6.93 17.79 -28.30
N THR A 167 -7.80 18.19 -27.36
CA THR A 167 -8.42 19.54 -27.35
C THR A 167 -7.61 20.56 -26.57
N ILE A 168 -6.62 20.11 -25.82
CA ILE A 168 -5.79 20.98 -24.98
C ILE A 168 -4.53 21.38 -25.76
N LYS A 169 -4.26 22.69 -25.80
CA LYS A 169 -3.01 23.19 -26.37
C LYS A 169 -1.81 22.70 -25.53
N PRO A 170 -0.73 22.18 -26.15
CA PRO A 170 0.42 21.63 -25.41
C PRO A 170 1.06 22.63 -24.44
N GLU A 171 1.03 23.92 -24.74
CA GLU A 171 1.53 25.00 -23.88
C GLU A 171 0.79 25.10 -22.53
N ASN A 172 -0.46 24.62 -22.48
CA ASN A 172 -1.29 24.61 -21.27
C ASN A 172 -1.11 23.35 -20.41
N ILE A 173 -0.26 22.42 -20.84
CA ILE A 173 0.06 21.21 -20.07
C ILE A 173 1.22 21.51 -19.12
N SER A 174 1.10 21.16 -17.85
CA SER A 174 2.17 21.26 -16.86
C SER A 174 2.96 19.97 -16.72
N THR A 175 2.27 18.87 -16.51
CA THR A 175 2.86 17.54 -16.34
C THR A 175 2.07 16.54 -17.17
N LEU A 176 2.78 15.61 -17.78
CA LEU A 176 2.21 14.55 -18.58
C LEU A 176 2.65 13.21 -17.98
N TYR A 177 1.68 12.37 -17.65
CA TYR A 177 1.90 11.03 -17.12
C TYR A 177 1.52 10.01 -18.18
N ILE A 178 2.37 9.03 -18.41
CA ILE A 178 2.14 7.96 -19.40
C ILE A 178 2.22 6.63 -18.71
N ASP A 179 1.26 5.79 -18.98
CA ASP A 179 1.15 4.45 -18.46
C ASP A 179 0.84 3.45 -19.57
N SER A 180 1.37 2.25 -19.45
CA SER A 180 1.09 1.15 -20.37
C SER A 180 1.30 -0.18 -19.67
N SER A 181 0.53 -1.18 -20.07
CA SER A 181 0.80 -2.59 -19.76
C SER A 181 1.94 -3.19 -20.60
N ASP A 182 2.29 -2.55 -21.72
CA ASP A 182 3.37 -2.95 -22.61
C ASP A 182 4.60 -2.04 -22.49
N ASP A 183 5.70 -2.61 -21.97
CA ASP A 183 6.97 -1.89 -21.76
C ASP A 183 7.56 -1.36 -23.08
N LYS A 184 7.29 -2.00 -24.23
CA LYS A 184 7.81 -1.53 -25.53
C LYS A 184 7.08 -0.27 -25.97
N SER A 185 5.75 -0.27 -25.89
CA SER A 185 4.92 0.90 -26.20
C SER A 185 5.27 2.07 -25.30
N LEU A 186 5.45 1.81 -23.99
CA LEU A 186 5.83 2.84 -23.02
C LEU A 186 7.18 3.50 -23.37
N LYS A 187 8.20 2.70 -23.69
CA LYS A 187 9.53 3.22 -24.09
C LYS A 187 9.48 4.00 -25.38
N SER A 188 8.80 3.47 -26.41
CA SER A 188 8.69 4.13 -27.72
C SER A 188 8.04 5.50 -27.62
N VAL A 189 6.95 5.60 -26.84
CA VAL A 189 6.25 6.88 -26.61
C VAL A 189 7.11 7.82 -25.78
N ALA A 190 7.80 7.32 -24.76
CA ALA A 190 8.70 8.13 -23.94
C ALA A 190 9.84 8.75 -24.79
N GLU A 191 10.49 7.96 -25.65
CA GLU A 191 11.52 8.45 -26.57
C GLU A 191 10.98 9.50 -27.56
N SER A 192 9.75 9.31 -28.03
CA SER A 192 9.09 10.26 -28.94
C SER A 192 8.83 11.61 -28.24
N LEU A 193 8.40 11.58 -26.97
CA LEU A 193 8.20 12.80 -26.18
C LEU A 193 9.52 13.51 -25.89
N GLU A 194 10.59 12.78 -25.59
CA GLU A 194 11.92 13.36 -25.40
C GLU A 194 12.42 14.07 -26.66
N LYS A 195 12.22 13.44 -27.84
CA LYS A 195 12.60 14.05 -29.13
C LYS A 195 11.90 15.36 -29.42
N ILE A 196 10.67 15.53 -28.97
CA ILE A 196 9.92 16.79 -29.13
C ILE A 196 10.10 17.75 -27.93
N GLY A 197 11.05 17.46 -27.02
CA GLY A 197 11.50 18.40 -25.99
C GLY A 197 10.82 18.30 -24.63
N TYR A 198 10.01 17.27 -24.38
CA TYR A 198 9.53 16.98 -23.03
C TYR A 198 10.68 16.43 -22.18
N LYS A 199 10.78 16.85 -20.93
CA LYS A 199 11.81 16.36 -20.00
C LYS A 199 11.22 15.37 -19.03
N ARG A 200 11.89 14.23 -18.83
CA ARG A 200 11.47 13.30 -17.79
C ARG A 200 11.49 13.96 -16.43
N LYS A 201 10.41 13.77 -15.69
CA LYS A 201 10.28 14.19 -14.31
C LYS A 201 10.43 12.98 -13.41
N GLU A 202 11.46 12.97 -12.56
CA GLU A 202 11.52 11.98 -11.50
C GLU A 202 10.42 12.26 -10.48
N ILE A 203 9.39 11.45 -10.49
CA ILE A 203 8.42 11.44 -9.41
C ILE A 203 8.93 10.43 -8.39
N LYS A 204 9.33 10.92 -7.23
CA LYS A 204 9.60 10.05 -6.07
C LYS A 204 8.30 9.37 -5.68
N MET A 205 8.05 8.22 -6.29
CA MET A 205 6.81 7.47 -6.11
C MET A 205 6.59 7.00 -4.68
N TYR A 206 7.66 6.88 -3.91
CA TYR A 206 7.58 6.31 -2.57
C TYR A 206 8.66 6.93 -1.69
N ASP A 207 8.27 7.84 -0.84
CA ASP A 207 8.91 7.87 0.46
C ASP A 207 8.63 6.48 1.06
N LYS A 208 9.71 5.73 1.34
CA LYS A 208 9.60 4.40 1.96
C LYS A 208 8.72 4.55 3.19
N LEU A 209 7.49 4.02 3.14
CA LEU A 209 6.59 4.07 4.27
C LEU A 209 7.31 3.47 5.48
N THR A 210 7.57 4.32 6.45
CA THR A 210 8.16 3.87 7.71
C THR A 210 7.04 3.46 8.68
N LEU A 211 7.38 2.64 9.66
CA LEU A 211 6.43 2.30 10.73
C LEU A 211 5.88 3.58 11.42
N ARG A 212 6.70 4.64 11.51
CA ARG A 212 6.29 5.94 12.05
C ARG A 212 5.19 6.59 11.20
N ASP A 213 5.26 6.47 9.87
CA ASP A 213 4.25 7.04 8.98
C ASP A 213 2.93 6.27 9.09
N LEU A 214 2.99 4.94 9.23
CA LEU A 214 1.81 4.12 9.49
C LEU A 214 1.11 4.51 10.81
N ILE A 215 1.89 4.77 11.87
CA ILE A 215 1.33 5.18 13.17
C ILE A 215 0.72 6.58 13.07
N LYS A 216 1.37 7.53 12.39
CA LYS A 216 0.86 8.91 12.25
C LYS A 216 -0.42 9.00 11.44
N SER A 217 -0.56 8.18 10.41
CA SER A 217 -1.75 8.16 9.55
C SER A 217 -2.92 7.36 10.13
N TYR A 218 -2.72 6.65 11.26
CA TYR A 218 -3.76 5.82 11.87
C TYR A 218 -5.12 6.51 12.10
N PRO A 219 -5.18 7.77 12.59
CA PRO A 219 -6.46 8.46 12.80
C PRO A 219 -7.25 8.73 11.50
N GLU A 220 -6.55 8.80 10.36
CA GLU A 220 -7.12 9.10 9.05
C GLU A 220 -7.60 7.84 8.31
N TYR A 221 -7.36 6.65 8.91
CA TYR A 221 -7.71 5.39 8.28
C TYR A 221 -9.21 5.16 8.28
N LYS A 222 -9.72 4.60 7.19
CA LYS A 222 -11.08 4.04 7.14
C LYS A 222 -11.24 2.96 8.21
N VAL A 223 -12.45 2.78 8.74
CA VAL A 223 -12.79 1.83 9.82
C VAL A 223 -12.20 0.44 9.57
N TYR A 224 -12.25 -0.05 8.33
CA TYR A 224 -11.69 -1.34 7.96
C TYR A 224 -10.17 -1.40 8.14
N THR A 225 -9.44 -0.36 7.75
CA THR A 225 -7.98 -0.27 7.93
C THR A 225 -7.62 -0.18 9.42
N GLN A 226 -8.41 0.54 10.22
CA GLN A 226 -8.25 0.58 11.67
C GLN A 226 -8.43 -0.80 12.30
N PHE A 227 -9.45 -1.55 11.84
CA PHE A 227 -9.67 -2.93 12.29
C PHE A 227 -8.47 -3.84 12.01
N ILE A 228 -7.92 -3.79 10.78
CA ILE A 228 -6.72 -4.57 10.41
C ILE A 228 -5.50 -4.13 11.23
N THR A 229 -5.32 -2.82 11.45
CA THR A 229 -4.23 -2.31 12.28
C THR A 229 -4.33 -2.83 13.72
N ASN A 230 -5.51 -2.77 14.32
CA ASN A 230 -5.75 -3.29 15.66
C ASN A 230 -5.51 -4.79 15.74
N SER A 231 -5.98 -5.55 14.73
CA SER A 231 -5.73 -6.99 14.64
C SER A 231 -4.24 -7.33 14.54
N THR A 232 -3.48 -6.52 13.79
CA THR A 232 -2.02 -6.67 13.68
C THR A 232 -1.31 -6.39 15.00
N VAL A 233 -1.71 -5.34 15.73
CA VAL A 233 -1.19 -5.04 17.08
C VAL A 233 -1.55 -6.17 18.05
N MET A 234 -2.78 -6.67 18.00
CA MET A 234 -3.22 -7.80 18.83
C MET A 234 -2.43 -9.09 18.53
N ALA A 235 -2.12 -9.35 17.26
CA ALA A 235 -1.27 -10.49 16.88
C ALA A 235 0.16 -10.35 17.44
N LEU A 236 0.73 -9.14 17.48
CA LEU A 236 2.02 -8.90 18.13
C LEU A 236 1.97 -9.16 19.64
N ALA A 237 0.91 -8.74 20.31
CA ALA A 237 0.70 -9.03 21.72
C ALA A 237 0.54 -10.55 21.97
N MET A 238 -0.24 -11.24 21.13
CA MET A 238 -0.39 -12.70 21.19
C MET A 238 0.93 -13.43 20.93
N TYR A 239 1.76 -12.95 20.03
CA TYR A 239 3.11 -13.48 19.83
C TYR A 239 3.94 -13.35 21.12
N ALA A 240 3.95 -12.20 21.75
CA ALA A 240 4.67 -11.97 23.01
C ALA A 240 4.16 -12.89 24.13
N ILE A 241 2.84 -13.05 24.28
CA ILE A 241 2.22 -13.94 25.26
C ILE A 241 2.61 -15.41 24.98
N SER A 242 2.53 -15.84 23.72
CA SER A 242 2.88 -17.22 23.32
C SER A 242 4.35 -17.52 23.63
N LEU A 243 5.22 -16.56 23.33
CA LEU A 243 6.64 -16.67 23.65
C LEU A 243 6.86 -16.70 25.18
N TRP A 244 6.18 -15.85 25.93
CA TRP A 244 6.23 -15.84 27.39
C TRP A 244 5.78 -17.19 27.98
N MET A 245 4.69 -17.77 27.50
CA MET A 245 4.23 -19.09 27.90
C MET A 245 5.28 -20.18 27.59
N PHE A 246 5.92 -20.09 26.42
CA PHE A 246 7.02 -20.98 26.06
C PHE A 246 8.19 -20.86 27.05
N LEU A 247 8.63 -19.64 27.33
CA LEU A 247 9.72 -19.37 28.26
C LEU A 247 9.39 -19.82 29.69
N ASN A 248 8.13 -19.71 30.08
CA ASN A 248 7.66 -20.10 31.42
C ASN A 248 7.82 -21.60 31.70
N LYS A 249 7.67 -22.45 30.70
CA LYS A 249 7.89 -23.91 30.84
C LYS A 249 9.34 -24.24 31.23
N TYR A 250 10.27 -23.34 30.96
CA TYR A 250 11.69 -23.53 31.27
C TYR A 250 12.14 -22.88 32.58
N LYS A 251 11.21 -22.31 33.36
CA LYS A 251 11.49 -21.72 34.66
C LYS A 251 12.27 -22.70 35.58
N LYS A 252 11.77 -23.97 35.67
CA LYS A 252 12.41 -24.99 36.48
C LYS A 252 13.85 -25.26 36.09
N PHE A 253 14.16 -25.21 34.79
CA PHE A 253 15.53 -25.39 34.29
C PHE A 253 16.45 -24.25 34.76
N VAL A 254 16.01 -23.01 34.81
CA VAL A 254 16.78 -21.87 35.32
C VAL A 254 17.10 -22.08 36.80
N ILE A 255 16.10 -22.46 37.61
CA ILE A 255 16.25 -22.72 39.06
C ILE A 255 17.23 -23.89 39.31
N VAL A 256 17.04 -25.02 38.61
CA VAL A 256 17.93 -26.18 38.74
C VAL A 256 19.36 -25.80 38.35
N SER A 257 19.58 -25.11 37.23
CA SER A 257 20.90 -24.69 36.80
C SER A 257 21.60 -23.77 37.82
N ALA A 258 20.81 -22.87 38.42
CA ALA A 258 21.31 -21.97 39.46
C ALA A 258 21.70 -22.76 40.73
N ASN A 259 20.92 -23.75 41.13
CA ASN A 259 21.23 -24.66 42.26
C ASN A 259 22.57 -25.43 42.05
N PHE A 260 22.89 -25.77 40.80
CA PHE A 260 24.19 -26.38 40.44
C PHE A 260 25.32 -25.36 40.25
N GLY A 261 25.11 -24.11 40.65
CA GLY A 261 26.18 -23.09 40.63
C GLY A 261 26.42 -22.42 39.28
N ALA A 262 25.54 -22.60 38.29
CA ALA A 262 25.63 -21.90 37.01
C ALA A 262 25.44 -20.39 37.19
N LYS A 263 26.38 -19.60 36.63
CA LYS A 263 26.26 -18.14 36.67
C LYS A 263 25.07 -17.64 35.87
N ARG A 264 24.41 -16.62 36.38
CA ARG A 264 23.25 -16.00 35.72
C ARG A 264 23.49 -15.65 34.24
N LYS A 265 24.68 -15.19 33.89
CA LYS A 265 25.08 -14.84 32.53
C LYS A 265 25.07 -16.07 31.59
N ASP A 266 25.56 -17.22 32.07
CA ASP A 266 25.63 -18.44 31.27
C ASP A 266 24.24 -19.05 31.05
N ILE A 267 23.38 -19.03 32.10
CA ILE A 267 21.98 -19.43 32.00
C ILE A 267 21.27 -18.53 30.98
N MET A 268 21.47 -17.21 31.06
CA MET A 268 20.82 -16.23 30.18
C MET A 268 21.23 -16.48 28.72
N LYS A 269 22.53 -16.66 28.43
CA LYS A 269 23.05 -16.95 27.09
C LYS A 269 22.38 -18.17 26.49
N MET A 270 22.44 -19.30 27.20
CA MET A 270 21.86 -20.55 26.75
C MET A 270 20.34 -20.46 26.54
N PHE A 271 19.63 -19.69 27.40
CA PHE A 271 18.19 -19.52 27.31
C PHE A 271 17.80 -18.68 26.08
N ILE A 272 18.53 -17.60 25.82
CA ILE A 272 18.35 -16.76 24.64
C ILE A 272 18.63 -17.54 23.36
N GLU A 273 19.71 -18.31 23.31
CA GLU A 273 20.07 -19.12 22.14
C GLU A 273 18.97 -20.13 21.79
N LYS A 274 18.42 -20.81 22.81
CA LYS A 274 17.29 -21.73 22.60
C LYS A 274 16.02 -21.02 22.15
N ALA A 275 15.66 -19.91 22.79
CA ALA A 275 14.46 -19.17 22.46
C ALA A 275 14.56 -18.59 21.02
N LEU A 276 15.71 -18.05 20.65
CA LEU A 276 15.98 -17.56 19.31
C LEU A 276 15.90 -18.69 18.27
N GLY A 277 16.49 -19.84 18.54
CA GLY A 277 16.45 -20.98 17.61
C GLY A 277 15.03 -21.41 17.28
N TYR A 278 14.17 -21.57 18.29
CA TYR A 278 12.77 -21.94 18.07
C TYR A 278 11.95 -20.83 17.42
N SER A 279 12.09 -19.60 17.89
CA SER A 279 11.37 -18.46 17.34
C SER A 279 11.79 -18.20 15.89
N PHE A 280 13.07 -18.19 15.60
CA PHE A 280 13.61 -17.93 14.27
C PHE A 280 13.13 -18.98 13.25
N ILE A 281 13.26 -20.26 13.56
CA ILE A 281 12.82 -21.34 12.65
C ILE A 281 11.31 -21.22 12.39
N THR A 282 10.52 -21.01 13.44
CA THR A 282 9.07 -20.91 13.30
C THR A 282 8.66 -19.69 12.47
N CYS A 283 9.27 -18.54 12.73
CA CYS A 283 9.02 -17.32 11.99
C CYS A 283 9.50 -17.43 10.54
N ALA A 284 10.65 -18.05 10.27
CA ALA A 284 11.16 -18.26 8.93
C ALA A 284 10.22 -19.14 8.09
N ILE A 285 9.73 -20.25 8.65
CA ILE A 285 8.77 -21.12 7.98
C ILE A 285 7.45 -20.38 7.74
N SER A 286 6.92 -19.66 8.74
CA SER A 286 5.72 -18.85 8.61
C SER A 286 5.87 -17.80 7.51
N THR A 287 7.00 -17.10 7.48
CA THR A 287 7.30 -16.08 6.45
C THR A 287 7.34 -16.71 5.06
N ALA A 288 8.06 -17.81 4.89
CA ALA A 288 8.18 -18.47 3.59
C ALA A 288 6.83 -18.93 3.05
N LEU A 289 5.99 -19.55 3.89
CA LEU A 289 4.67 -20.02 3.49
C LEU A 289 3.70 -18.87 3.21
N THR A 290 3.68 -17.85 4.07
CA THR A 290 2.77 -16.72 3.89
C THR A 290 3.16 -15.86 2.69
N TYR A 291 4.46 -15.58 2.52
CA TYR A 291 4.97 -14.83 1.37
C TYR A 291 4.76 -15.60 0.07
N GLY A 292 5.02 -16.91 0.07
CA GLY A 292 4.76 -17.77 -1.09
C GLY A 292 3.27 -17.80 -1.47
N TYR A 293 2.37 -17.89 -0.49
CA TYR A 293 0.94 -17.81 -0.73
C TYR A 293 0.53 -16.46 -1.35
N LEU A 294 0.99 -15.34 -0.78
CA LEU A 294 0.72 -14.00 -1.30
C LEU A 294 1.26 -13.81 -2.74
N ALA A 295 2.40 -14.42 -3.05
CA ALA A 295 2.97 -14.38 -4.40
C ALA A 295 2.11 -15.17 -5.40
N ILE A 296 1.59 -16.33 -5.02
CA ILE A 296 0.74 -17.16 -5.87
C ILE A 296 -0.57 -16.44 -6.23
N ILE A 297 -1.18 -15.73 -5.27
CA ILE A 297 -2.42 -14.98 -5.52
C ILE A 297 -2.19 -13.58 -6.12
N ASN A 298 -0.96 -13.24 -6.48
CA ASN A 298 -0.55 -11.91 -6.98
C ASN A 298 -0.91 -10.71 -6.05
N GLU A 299 -1.08 -10.98 -4.74
CA GLU A 299 -1.41 -9.97 -3.73
C GLU A 299 -0.19 -9.55 -2.89
N ASN A 300 1.01 -9.86 -3.34
CA ASN A 300 2.24 -9.55 -2.61
C ASN A 300 2.62 -8.07 -2.81
N LYS A 301 2.30 -7.26 -1.81
CA LYS A 301 2.60 -5.81 -1.76
C LYS A 301 3.75 -5.49 -0.83
N ILE A 302 4.10 -6.43 0.06
CA ILE A 302 5.18 -6.26 1.03
C ILE A 302 6.54 -6.50 0.37
N THR A 303 7.50 -5.62 0.64
CA THR A 303 8.88 -5.78 0.17
C THR A 303 9.67 -6.70 1.10
N ILE A 304 10.70 -7.38 0.56
CA ILE A 304 11.64 -8.20 1.35
C ILE A 304 12.25 -7.37 2.49
N TYR A 305 12.52 -6.09 2.25
CA TYR A 305 13.06 -5.17 3.25
C TYR A 305 12.13 -5.03 4.48
N LEU A 306 10.83 -4.87 4.28
CA LEU A 306 9.85 -4.78 5.37
C LEU A 306 9.71 -6.11 6.14
N ILE A 307 9.79 -7.24 5.43
CA ILE A 307 9.81 -8.55 6.07
C ILE A 307 11.03 -8.67 6.98
N LEU A 308 12.21 -8.26 6.51
CA LEU A 308 13.43 -8.27 7.33
C LEU A 308 13.29 -7.36 8.55
N GLN A 309 12.71 -6.17 8.41
CA GLN A 309 12.45 -5.28 9.56
C GLN A 309 11.51 -5.95 10.58
N LEU A 310 10.43 -6.59 10.13
CA LEU A 310 9.53 -7.33 11.01
C LEU A 310 10.26 -8.45 11.75
N GLN A 311 11.08 -9.24 11.05
CA GLN A 311 11.87 -10.29 11.66
C GLN A 311 12.85 -9.76 12.73
N ILE A 312 13.51 -8.63 12.48
CA ILE A 312 14.39 -7.98 13.45
C ILE A 312 13.60 -7.57 14.71
N ILE A 313 12.40 -7.01 14.55
CA ILE A 313 11.54 -6.64 15.68
C ILE A 313 11.17 -7.89 16.52
N LEU A 314 10.80 -8.99 15.88
CA LEU A 314 10.46 -10.24 16.57
C LEU A 314 11.69 -10.85 17.28
N ILE A 315 12.87 -10.78 16.69
CA ILE A 315 14.13 -11.21 17.31
C ILE A 315 14.43 -10.36 18.56
N ILE A 316 14.35 -9.03 18.45
CA ILE A 316 14.58 -8.12 19.58
C ILE A 316 13.60 -8.42 20.72
N LEU A 317 12.32 -8.60 20.40
CA LEU A 317 11.29 -8.95 21.37
C LEU A 317 11.59 -10.29 22.06
N THR A 318 12.05 -11.29 21.30
CA THR A 318 12.44 -12.59 21.83
C THR A 318 13.61 -12.47 22.81
N VAL A 319 14.62 -11.68 22.48
CA VAL A 319 15.79 -11.45 23.38
C VAL A 319 15.36 -10.77 24.66
N ILE A 320 14.55 -9.69 24.55
CA ILE A 320 14.08 -8.93 25.71
C ILE A 320 13.26 -9.82 26.65
N LEU A 321 12.26 -10.54 26.14
CA LEU A 321 11.42 -11.41 26.95
C LEU A 321 12.19 -12.57 27.58
N SER A 322 13.17 -13.14 26.88
CA SER A 322 14.05 -14.19 27.39
C SER A 322 14.92 -13.68 28.53
N ALA A 323 15.53 -12.51 28.37
CA ALA A 323 16.36 -11.90 29.41
C ALA A 323 15.54 -11.53 30.65
N LEU A 324 14.35 -10.98 30.44
CA LEU A 324 13.41 -10.63 31.52
C LEU A 324 13.00 -11.89 32.30
N ARG A 325 12.66 -12.98 31.58
CA ARG A 325 12.25 -14.24 32.22
C ARG A 325 13.34 -14.87 33.07
N VAL A 326 14.58 -14.92 32.55
CA VAL A 326 15.72 -15.42 33.32
C VAL A 326 15.96 -14.56 34.55
N LYS A 327 15.89 -13.22 34.42
CA LYS A 327 16.03 -12.30 35.56
C LYS A 327 15.02 -12.59 36.65
N LEU A 328 13.74 -12.73 36.27
CA LEU A 328 12.67 -13.02 37.24
C LEU A 328 12.85 -14.37 37.94
N SER A 329 13.16 -15.43 37.17
CA SER A 329 13.36 -16.76 37.74
C SER A 329 14.59 -16.84 38.64
N TYR A 330 15.64 -16.12 38.33
CA TYR A 330 16.86 -16.07 39.16
C TYR A 330 16.62 -15.30 40.47
N ASN A 331 15.88 -14.20 40.40
CA ASN A 331 15.50 -13.45 41.60
C ASN A 331 14.57 -14.28 42.55
N GLU A 332 13.68 -15.09 42.00
CA GLU A 332 12.87 -16.03 42.80
C GLU A 332 13.76 -17.06 43.50
N PHE A 333 14.71 -17.63 42.79
CA PHE A 333 15.70 -18.57 43.39
C PHE A 333 16.50 -17.93 44.50
N GLU A 334 17.02 -16.71 44.31
CA GLU A 334 17.78 -16.00 45.36
C GLU A 334 16.95 -15.75 46.64
N LYS A 335 15.66 -15.45 46.46
CA LYS A 335 14.73 -15.31 47.60
C LYS A 335 14.53 -16.64 48.34
N GLU A 336 14.27 -17.72 47.63
CA GLU A 336 14.09 -19.07 48.23
C GLU A 336 15.35 -19.47 49.03
N VAL A 337 16.55 -19.28 48.48
CA VAL A 337 17.80 -19.59 49.17
C VAL A 337 18.03 -18.71 50.42
N LEU A 338 17.56 -17.46 50.40
CA LEU A 338 17.67 -16.55 51.54
C LEU A 338 16.66 -16.89 52.66
N TYR A 339 15.48 -17.44 52.30
CA TYR A 339 14.49 -17.90 53.27
C TYR A 339 14.88 -19.24 53.95
N ASP A 340 15.51 -20.14 53.21
CA ASP A 340 15.97 -21.43 53.75
C ASP A 340 17.20 -21.28 54.69
N LYS A 341 17.86 -20.14 54.70
CA LYS A 341 18.98 -19.82 55.59
C LYS A 341 18.60 -19.10 56.85
N ARG A 342 17.32 -18.79 57.02
CA ARG A 342 16.76 -18.24 58.28
C ARG A 342 16.02 -19.31 59.08
#